data_21fdfbd810c7c84ce4b956c1bc9eb95c
#
_entry.id   21fdfbd810c7c84ce4b956c1bc9eb95c
#
_cell.length_a   1.000
_cell.length_b   1.000
_cell.length_c   1.000
_cell.angle_alpha   90.00
_cell.angle_beta   90.00
_cell.angle_gamma   90.00
#
_symmetry.space_group_name_H-M   'P 1'
#
loop_
_entity.id
_entity.type
_entity.pdbx_description
1 polymer ?
#
loop_
_entity_poly.entity_id
_entity_poly.type
_entity_poly.pdbx_seq_one_letter_code
_entity_poly.pdbx_strand_id
1 'polypeptide(L)'
;IQAAYNAKKAEHEREKIRRRQAGDAGLAEAFRESNRDQACHIQRKLAEVGKTFAPQDGPRDECGLTDAEIRKLAEIEHARWNVERLLGGWALGENDDQRRKRISLDAWKELNGEYRELDLNAVRVIPDLLRSIGYKIVEQRGVRSPQTESSKASG
;
A
#
# COMPACT_ATOMS: atom_id res chain seq x y z
N ILE A 1 6.68 21.38 -6.02
CA ILE A 1 6.67 19.99 -5.47
C ILE A 1 5.84 19.10 -6.38
N GLN A 2 4.57 19.44 -6.71
CA GLN A 2 3.69 18.61 -7.57
C GLN A 2 4.26 18.41 -8.99
N ALA A 3 4.90 19.40 -9.58
CA ALA A 3 5.51 19.31 -10.90
C ALA A 3 6.70 18.32 -10.92
N ALA A 4 7.52 18.33 -9.88
CA ALA A 4 8.64 17.40 -9.74
C ALA A 4 8.16 15.95 -9.52
N TYR A 5 7.08 15.76 -8.74
CA TYR A 5 6.43 14.47 -8.55
C TYR A 5 5.87 13.91 -9.87
N ASN A 6 5.13 14.74 -10.62
CA ASN A 6 4.56 14.35 -11.91
C ASN A 6 5.65 14.04 -12.95
N ALA A 7 6.77 14.78 -12.95
CA ALA A 7 7.90 14.51 -13.82
C ALA A 7 8.57 13.16 -13.49
N LYS A 8 8.82 12.87 -12.19
CA LYS A 8 9.38 11.58 -11.77
C LYS A 8 8.45 10.41 -12.06
N LYS A 9 7.14 10.60 -11.86
CA LYS A 9 6.12 9.59 -12.23
C LYS A 9 6.12 9.32 -13.73
N ALA A 10 6.17 10.37 -14.54
CA ALA A 10 6.23 10.25 -16.00
C ALA A 10 7.54 9.57 -16.47
N GLU A 11 8.66 9.88 -15.83
CA GLU A 11 9.95 9.25 -16.10
C GLU A 11 9.95 7.76 -15.71
N HIS A 12 9.39 7.43 -14.56
CA HIS A 12 9.20 6.04 -14.13
C HIS A 12 8.34 5.23 -15.10
N GLU A 13 7.21 5.82 -15.57
CA GLU A 13 6.35 5.16 -16.58
C GLU A 13 7.04 5.01 -17.94
N ARG A 14 7.81 6.02 -18.38
CA ARG A 14 8.62 5.93 -19.62
C ARG A 14 9.68 4.84 -19.53
N GLU A 15 10.37 4.72 -18.40
CA GLU A 15 11.35 3.68 -18.15
C GLU A 15 10.71 2.29 -18.12
N LYS A 16 9.52 2.17 -17.54
CA LYS A 16 8.71 0.95 -17.52
C LYS A 16 8.30 0.52 -18.94
N ILE A 17 7.91 1.48 -19.80
CA ILE A 17 7.60 1.24 -21.20
C ILE A 17 8.84 0.82 -21.99
N ARG A 18 9.97 1.52 -21.78
CA ARG A 18 11.25 1.19 -22.44
C ARG A 18 11.71 -0.22 -22.08
N ARG A 19 11.62 -0.63 -20.80
CA ARG A 19 11.98 -1.97 -20.34
C ARG A 19 11.08 -3.05 -20.90
N ARG A 20 9.78 -2.77 -21.06
CA ARG A 20 8.84 -3.66 -21.77
C ARG A 20 9.21 -3.84 -23.23
N GLN A 21 9.64 -2.79 -23.91
CA GLN A 21 10.05 -2.82 -25.32
C GLN A 21 11.41 -3.49 -25.53
N ALA A 22 12.30 -3.45 -24.51
CA ALA A 22 13.62 -4.07 -24.58
C ALA A 22 13.62 -5.59 -24.38
N GLY A 23 12.45 -6.22 -24.22
CA GLY A 23 12.33 -7.68 -24.16
C GLY A 23 12.83 -8.32 -22.87
N ASP A 24 12.92 -7.56 -21.77
CA ASP A 24 13.32 -8.08 -20.46
C ASP A 24 12.13 -8.79 -19.77
N ALA A 25 11.87 -10.01 -20.21
CA ALA A 25 10.77 -10.85 -19.72
C ALA A 25 10.86 -11.10 -18.20
N GLY A 26 12.06 -11.19 -17.63
CA GLY A 26 12.28 -11.41 -16.21
C GLY A 26 11.88 -10.21 -15.36
N LEU A 27 12.16 -8.99 -15.82
CA LEU A 27 11.77 -7.77 -15.13
C LEU A 27 10.26 -7.54 -15.17
N ALA A 28 9.64 -7.84 -16.32
CA ALA A 28 8.19 -7.77 -16.48
C ALA A 28 7.46 -8.76 -15.55
N GLU A 29 8.00 -9.96 -15.35
CA GLU A 29 7.44 -10.95 -14.42
C GLU A 29 7.61 -10.53 -12.96
N ALA A 30 8.78 -10.03 -12.56
CA ALA A 30 9.00 -9.50 -11.21
C ALA A 30 8.02 -8.36 -10.86
N PHE A 31 7.69 -7.49 -11.82
CA PHE A 31 6.67 -6.47 -11.64
C PHE A 31 5.25 -7.05 -11.53
N ARG A 32 4.95 -8.10 -12.28
CA ARG A 32 3.64 -8.78 -12.15
C ARG A 32 3.50 -9.48 -10.81
N GLU A 33 4.55 -10.14 -10.33
CA GLU A 33 4.56 -10.76 -9.00
C GLU A 33 4.38 -9.71 -7.90
N SER A 34 5.12 -8.61 -7.93
CA SER A 34 4.96 -7.51 -6.97
C SER A 34 3.54 -6.94 -6.98
N ASN A 35 2.92 -6.77 -8.15
CA ASN A 35 1.54 -6.33 -8.26
C ASN A 35 0.54 -7.36 -7.72
N ARG A 36 0.77 -8.66 -7.94
CA ARG A 36 -0.05 -9.74 -7.36
C ARG A 36 0.05 -9.75 -5.85
N ASP A 37 1.26 -9.65 -5.30
CA ASP A 37 1.51 -9.60 -3.87
C ASP A 37 0.82 -8.39 -3.25
N GLN A 38 0.90 -7.23 -3.88
CA GLN A 38 0.20 -6.03 -3.44
C GLN A 38 -1.32 -6.23 -3.43
N ALA A 39 -1.88 -6.85 -4.46
CA ALA A 39 -3.31 -7.17 -4.53
C ALA A 39 -3.74 -8.19 -3.47
N CYS A 40 -2.97 -9.26 -3.27
CA CYS A 40 -3.21 -10.25 -2.21
C CYS A 40 -3.14 -9.64 -0.81
N HIS A 41 -2.31 -8.63 -0.61
CA HIS A 41 -2.20 -7.92 0.66
C HIS A 41 -3.37 -6.99 0.97
N ILE A 42 -4.20 -6.61 -0.01
CA ILE A 42 -5.36 -5.71 0.23
C ILE A 42 -6.27 -6.27 1.31
N GLN A 43 -6.64 -7.55 1.24
CA GLN A 43 -7.52 -8.17 2.22
C GLN A 43 -6.91 -8.14 3.63
N ARG A 44 -5.62 -8.47 3.75
CA ARG A 44 -4.89 -8.43 5.04
C ARG A 44 -4.81 -7.03 5.60
N LYS A 45 -4.48 -6.03 4.77
CA LYS A 45 -4.47 -4.63 5.18
C LYS A 45 -5.81 -4.18 5.72
N LEU A 46 -6.90 -4.43 4.99
CA LEU A 46 -8.23 -4.06 5.44
C LEU A 46 -8.60 -4.73 6.77
N ALA A 47 -8.21 -5.99 6.98
CA ALA A 47 -8.45 -6.70 8.23
C ALA A 47 -7.76 -6.03 9.43
N GLU A 48 -6.57 -5.43 9.24
CA GLU A 48 -5.84 -4.70 10.30
C GLU A 48 -6.56 -3.45 10.84
N VAL A 49 -7.54 -2.97 10.08
CA VAL A 49 -8.40 -1.85 10.49
C VAL A 49 -9.86 -2.28 10.66
N GLY A 50 -10.12 -3.58 10.83
CA GLY A 50 -11.45 -4.12 11.06
C GLY A 50 -12.37 -4.06 9.84
N LYS A 51 -11.81 -4.00 8.65
CA LYS A 51 -12.53 -3.91 7.39
C LYS A 51 -12.25 -5.11 6.47
N THR A 52 -13.11 -5.27 5.48
CA THR A 52 -12.96 -6.25 4.39
C THR A 52 -13.62 -5.69 3.13
N PHE A 53 -13.71 -6.46 2.07
CA PHE A 53 -14.47 -6.07 0.88
C PHE A 53 -15.61 -7.07 0.62
N ALA A 54 -16.65 -6.59 -0.07
CA ALA A 54 -17.83 -7.36 -0.47
C ALA A 54 -18.27 -6.92 -1.87
N PRO A 55 -19.07 -7.74 -2.60
CA PRO A 55 -19.67 -7.32 -3.86
C PRO A 55 -20.41 -5.99 -3.72
N GLN A 56 -20.30 -5.14 -4.75
CA GLN A 56 -20.86 -3.77 -4.71
C GLN A 56 -22.38 -3.74 -4.61
N ASP A 57 -23.05 -4.71 -5.23
CA ASP A 57 -24.52 -4.92 -5.20
C ASP A 57 -25.01 -5.69 -3.96
N GLY A 58 -24.08 -6.14 -3.11
CA GLY A 58 -24.42 -6.85 -1.87
C GLY A 58 -25.07 -5.95 -0.81
N PRO A 59 -25.76 -6.56 0.18
CA PRO A 59 -26.61 -5.87 1.16
C PRO A 59 -25.83 -5.10 2.25
N ARG A 60 -24.51 -5.16 2.27
CA ARG A 60 -23.67 -4.50 3.28
C ARG A 60 -23.38 -3.07 2.87
N ASP A 61 -23.39 -2.16 3.85
CA ASP A 61 -23.09 -0.76 3.60
C ASP A 61 -21.60 -0.56 3.28
N GLU A 62 -21.33 0.29 2.29
CA GLU A 62 -19.96 0.72 1.97
C GLU A 62 -19.43 1.63 3.07
N CYS A 63 -18.20 1.42 3.47
CA CYS A 63 -17.45 2.33 4.35
C CYS A 63 -16.16 2.78 3.68
N GLY A 64 -15.74 4.01 4.00
CA GLY A 64 -14.46 4.56 3.54
C GLY A 64 -13.30 4.14 4.45
N LEU A 65 -12.11 4.64 4.13
CA LEU A 65 -10.94 4.63 4.99
C LEU A 65 -10.75 6.02 5.58
N THR A 66 -10.57 6.11 6.89
CA THR A 66 -10.21 7.34 7.58
C THR A 66 -8.72 7.66 7.37
N ASP A 67 -8.31 8.92 7.59
CA ASP A 67 -6.89 9.31 7.50
C ASP A 67 -5.99 8.53 8.46
N ALA A 68 -6.49 8.16 9.65
CA ALA A 68 -5.75 7.35 10.61
C ALA A 68 -5.55 5.92 10.08
N GLU A 69 -6.58 5.32 9.49
CA GLU A 69 -6.50 4.01 8.86
C GLU A 69 -5.56 4.03 7.65
N ILE A 70 -5.67 5.04 6.78
CA ILE A 70 -4.78 5.20 5.63
C ILE A 70 -3.33 5.25 6.08
N ARG A 71 -2.99 6.01 7.14
CA ARG A 71 -1.63 6.06 7.68
C ARG A 71 -1.17 4.71 8.22
N LYS A 72 -2.01 4.01 8.99
CA LYS A 72 -1.70 2.66 9.49
C LYS A 72 -1.45 1.67 8.36
N LEU A 73 -2.29 1.69 7.32
CA LEU A 73 -2.17 0.81 6.18
C LEU A 73 -0.94 1.15 5.30
N ALA A 74 -0.57 2.42 5.21
CA ALA A 74 0.64 2.85 4.50
C ALA A 74 1.92 2.38 5.19
N GLU A 75 1.96 2.38 6.53
CA GLU A 75 3.06 1.79 7.29
C GLU A 75 3.20 0.29 7.03
N ILE A 76 2.08 -0.44 6.95
CA ILE A 76 2.05 -1.86 6.60
C ILE A 76 2.53 -2.08 5.16
N GLU A 77 2.12 -1.23 4.21
CA GLU A 77 2.60 -1.31 2.83
C GLU A 77 4.09 -1.08 2.72
N HIS A 78 4.60 -0.09 3.43
CA HIS A 78 6.03 0.17 3.51
C HIS A 78 6.81 -1.04 4.05
N ALA A 79 6.34 -1.65 5.13
CA ALA A 79 6.96 -2.85 5.69
C ALA A 79 6.96 -4.02 4.68
N ARG A 80 5.84 -4.25 3.97
CA ARG A 80 5.74 -5.26 2.92
C ARG A 80 6.75 -5.01 1.80
N TRP A 81 6.81 -3.76 1.31
CA TRP A 81 7.72 -3.36 0.25
C TRP A 81 9.20 -3.53 0.68
N ASN A 82 9.55 -3.16 1.92
CA ASN A 82 10.88 -3.37 2.48
C ASN A 82 11.26 -4.85 2.48
N VAL A 83 10.37 -5.74 2.95
CA VAL A 83 10.61 -7.18 2.96
C VAL A 83 10.84 -7.71 1.54
N GLU A 84 10.00 -7.33 0.58
CA GLU A 84 10.15 -7.71 -0.83
C GLU A 84 11.54 -7.29 -1.36
N ARG A 85 11.96 -6.05 -1.09
CA ARG A 85 13.25 -5.52 -1.55
C ARG A 85 14.43 -6.23 -0.87
N LEU A 86 14.37 -6.42 0.43
CA LEU A 86 15.42 -7.13 1.19
C LEU A 86 15.58 -8.58 0.69
N LEU A 87 14.48 -9.29 0.46
CA LEU A 87 14.51 -10.64 -0.12
C LEU A 87 15.06 -10.63 -1.56
N GLY A 88 14.85 -9.56 -2.30
CA GLY A 88 15.45 -9.32 -3.62
C GLY A 88 16.93 -8.90 -3.59
N GLY A 89 17.56 -8.89 -2.40
CA GLY A 89 18.97 -8.55 -2.23
C GLY A 89 19.25 -7.03 -2.27
N TRP A 90 18.22 -6.20 -2.03
CA TRP A 90 18.40 -4.76 -1.88
C TRP A 90 18.83 -4.41 -0.45
N ALA A 91 19.58 -3.35 -0.29
CA ALA A 91 20.05 -2.84 1.01
C ALA A 91 19.76 -1.36 1.17
N LEU A 92 19.68 -0.90 2.42
CA LEU A 92 19.60 0.52 2.75
C LEU A 92 20.85 1.27 2.28
N GLY A 93 20.67 2.44 1.67
CA GLY A 93 21.72 3.32 1.22
C GLY A 93 21.26 4.28 0.15
N GLU A 94 22.13 5.16 -0.30
CA GLU A 94 21.85 6.06 -1.42
C GLU A 94 21.39 5.25 -2.64
N ASN A 95 20.44 5.82 -3.41
CA ASN A 95 19.84 5.13 -4.54
C ASN A 95 20.86 4.71 -5.59
N ASP A 96 21.11 3.42 -5.70
CA ASP A 96 22.05 2.81 -6.63
C ASP A 96 21.50 1.46 -7.12
N ASP A 97 21.03 1.43 -8.37
CA ASP A 97 20.42 0.24 -8.96
C ASP A 97 21.45 -0.88 -9.21
N GLN A 98 22.68 -0.53 -9.54
CA GLN A 98 23.74 -1.52 -9.80
C GLN A 98 24.15 -2.25 -8.52
N ARG A 99 24.19 -1.51 -7.40
CA ARG A 99 24.51 -2.05 -6.07
C ARG A 99 23.26 -2.47 -5.29
N ARG A 100 22.07 -2.39 -5.88
CA ARG A 100 20.78 -2.68 -5.24
C ARG A 100 20.61 -1.93 -3.91
N LYS A 101 20.80 -0.62 -3.92
CA LYS A 101 20.61 0.23 -2.75
C LYS A 101 19.41 1.15 -2.93
N ARG A 102 18.67 1.38 -1.84
CA ARG A 102 17.55 2.33 -1.77
C ARG A 102 17.57 3.05 -0.43
N ILE A 103 17.44 4.37 -0.47
CA ILE A 103 17.27 5.18 0.72
C ILE A 103 15.88 4.98 1.34
N SER A 104 14.89 4.62 0.53
CA SER A 104 13.52 4.34 0.97
C SER A 104 13.36 3.00 1.72
N LEU A 105 14.41 2.19 1.87
CA LEU A 105 14.42 1.00 2.75
C LEU A 105 14.57 1.34 4.23
N ASP A 106 14.56 2.60 4.58
CA ASP A 106 14.62 3.07 5.96
C ASP A 106 13.33 2.73 6.74
N ALA A 107 13.36 2.82 8.05
CA ALA A 107 12.19 2.63 8.88
C ALA A 107 11.13 3.72 8.60
N TRP A 108 9.84 3.37 8.71
CA TRP A 108 8.73 4.31 8.46
C TRP A 108 8.89 5.67 9.15
N LYS A 109 9.38 5.66 10.39
CA LYS A 109 9.56 6.89 11.19
C LYS A 109 10.67 7.79 10.67
N GLU A 110 11.70 7.19 10.07
CA GLU A 110 12.87 7.90 9.53
C GLU A 110 12.66 8.29 8.06
N LEU A 111 11.67 7.68 7.39
CA LEU A 111 11.38 7.92 5.99
C LEU A 111 10.97 9.38 5.76
N ASN A 112 11.51 10.00 4.72
CA ASN A 112 11.11 11.37 4.36
C ASN A 112 9.67 11.42 3.82
N GLY A 113 9.07 12.63 3.81
CA GLY A 113 7.67 12.83 3.43
C GLY A 113 7.35 12.40 2.00
N GLU A 114 8.28 12.53 1.07
CA GLU A 114 8.07 12.16 -0.32
C GLU A 114 7.89 10.64 -0.48
N TYR A 115 8.71 9.85 0.19
CA TYR A 115 8.61 8.39 0.15
C TYR A 115 7.38 7.89 0.92
N ARG A 116 7.05 8.50 2.09
CA ARG A 116 5.81 8.18 2.79
C ARG A 116 4.58 8.43 1.92
N GLU A 117 4.59 9.50 1.14
CA GLU A 117 3.46 9.84 0.27
C GLU A 117 3.23 8.80 -0.83
N LEU A 118 4.25 8.07 -1.27
CA LEU A 118 4.10 6.96 -2.21
C LEU A 118 3.26 5.84 -1.60
N ASP A 119 3.55 5.44 -0.36
CA ASP A 119 2.82 4.39 0.33
C ASP A 119 1.41 4.84 0.73
N LEU A 120 1.24 6.11 1.15
CA LEU A 120 -0.08 6.69 1.40
C LEU A 120 -0.96 6.67 0.13
N ASN A 121 -0.39 7.02 -1.01
CA ASN A 121 -1.11 7.01 -2.28
C ASN A 121 -1.44 5.57 -2.74
N ALA A 122 -0.56 4.60 -2.49
CA ALA A 122 -0.83 3.19 -2.75
C ALA A 122 -2.05 2.67 -1.96
N VAL A 123 -2.27 3.19 -0.76
CA VAL A 123 -3.45 2.85 0.07
C VAL A 123 -4.69 3.62 -0.38
N ARG A 124 -4.57 4.91 -0.66
CA ARG A 124 -5.72 5.77 -1.07
C ARG A 124 -6.42 5.29 -2.33
N VAL A 125 -5.74 4.59 -3.22
CA VAL A 125 -6.34 4.05 -4.45
C VAL A 125 -7.10 2.74 -4.24
N ILE A 126 -6.98 2.08 -3.08
CA ILE A 126 -7.62 0.78 -2.82
C ILE A 126 -9.14 0.84 -3.01
N PRO A 127 -9.90 1.84 -2.47
CA PRO A 127 -11.35 1.91 -2.67
C PRO A 127 -11.74 1.96 -4.14
N ASP A 128 -11.06 2.80 -4.93
CA ASP A 128 -11.35 2.96 -6.36
C ASP A 128 -10.97 1.71 -7.15
N LEU A 129 -9.87 1.06 -6.80
CA LEU A 129 -9.46 -0.21 -7.39
C LEU A 129 -10.51 -1.29 -7.15
N LEU A 130 -11.01 -1.43 -5.92
CA LEU A 130 -12.06 -2.39 -5.59
C LEU A 130 -13.36 -2.10 -6.34
N ARG A 131 -13.78 -0.82 -6.41
CA ARG A 131 -14.98 -0.43 -7.19
C ARG A 131 -14.84 -0.77 -8.66
N SER A 132 -13.65 -0.60 -9.24
CA SER A 132 -13.42 -0.88 -10.67
C SER A 132 -13.61 -2.36 -11.04
N ILE A 133 -13.55 -3.25 -10.07
CA ILE A 133 -13.76 -4.70 -10.23
C ILE A 133 -15.05 -5.20 -9.56
N GLY A 134 -15.97 -4.29 -9.20
CA GLY A 134 -17.29 -4.62 -8.68
C GLY A 134 -17.35 -4.93 -7.17
N TYR A 135 -16.38 -4.43 -6.39
CA TYR A 135 -16.33 -4.59 -4.95
C TYR A 135 -16.35 -3.24 -4.22
N LYS A 136 -16.72 -3.27 -2.93
CA LYS A 136 -16.71 -2.13 -2.02
C LYS A 136 -16.11 -2.52 -0.67
N ILE A 137 -15.55 -1.57 0.05
CA ILE A 137 -15.05 -1.77 1.41
C ILE A 137 -16.26 -1.77 2.36
N VAL A 138 -16.27 -2.70 3.31
CA VAL A 138 -17.31 -2.86 4.31
C VAL A 138 -16.68 -3.20 5.67
N GLU A 139 -17.38 -2.91 6.77
CA GLU A 139 -16.95 -3.33 8.12
C GLU A 139 -16.86 -4.86 8.22
N GLN A 140 -15.81 -5.38 8.87
CA GLN A 140 -15.67 -6.82 9.12
C GLN A 140 -16.63 -7.24 10.23
N ARG A 141 -17.50 -8.23 9.96
CA ARG A 141 -18.39 -8.75 10.99
C ARG A 141 -17.59 -9.55 12.02
N GLY A 142 -17.75 -9.22 13.31
CA GLY A 142 -17.23 -10.04 14.41
C GLY A 142 -16.00 -9.50 15.16
N VAL A 143 -15.40 -8.38 14.76
CA VAL A 143 -14.41 -7.70 15.58
C VAL A 143 -15.14 -6.60 16.38
N ARG A 144 -15.65 -6.94 17.58
CA ARG A 144 -16.01 -5.91 18.55
C ARG A 144 -14.74 -5.17 18.93
N SER A 145 -14.67 -3.90 18.61
CA SER A 145 -13.70 -2.98 19.24
C SER A 145 -13.81 -3.14 20.75
N PRO A 146 -12.72 -3.18 21.52
CA PRO A 146 -12.80 -3.16 22.96
C PRO A 146 -13.50 -1.85 23.36
N GLN A 147 -14.76 -1.97 23.82
CA GLN A 147 -15.45 -0.86 24.45
C GLN A 147 -14.64 -0.50 25.68
N THR A 148 -14.15 0.74 25.73
CA THR A 148 -13.70 1.37 26.97
C THR A 148 -14.90 1.35 27.91
N GLU A 149 -14.92 0.38 28.83
CA GLU A 149 -15.82 0.41 29.96
C GLU A 149 -15.49 1.65 30.79
N SER A 150 -16.30 2.70 30.60
CA SER A 150 -16.36 3.84 31.50
C SER A 150 -16.91 3.32 32.83
N SER A 151 -16.01 3.00 33.74
CA SER A 151 -16.34 2.73 35.15
C SER A 151 -17.10 3.92 35.72
N LYS A 152 -18.41 3.82 35.79
CA LYS A 152 -19.22 4.59 36.71
C LYS A 152 -19.08 3.93 38.06
N ALA A 153 -18.12 4.37 38.82
CA ALA A 153 -18.13 4.22 40.29
C ALA A 153 -19.09 5.28 40.85
N SER A 154 -20.27 4.85 41.23
CA SER A 154 -21.12 5.58 42.19
C SER A 154 -20.75 5.09 43.56
N GLY A 155 -20.32 5.98 44.38
CA GLY A 155 -20.22 5.87 45.83
C GLY A 155 -20.94 7.04 46.45
#